data_e215cd6f7df1b74bf3c1d34b0d992377
#
_entry.id   e215cd6f7df1b74bf3c1d34b0d992377
#
_cell.length_a   1.000
_cell.length_b   1.000
_cell.length_c   1.000
_cell.angle_alpha   90.00
_cell.angle_beta   90.00
_cell.angle_gamma   90.00
#
_symmetry.space_group_name_H-M   'P 1'
#
loop_
_entity.id
_entity.type
_entity.pdbx_description
1 polymer ?
#
loop_
_entity_poly.entity_id
_entity_poly.type
_entity_poly.pdbx_seq_one_letter_code
_entity_poly.pdbx_strand_id
1 'polypeptide(L)'
;MARSCQTIFTAVTEDELQAYVVHWLQVALPLGSVFHHSPNEGKRHVAYKLRLKKLGMASGWPDLEIFVPTNGWHDEAAKGPVMIELKRPKGGSLSANQKDIQERLKCCGVYCVTAKRLGHVEAYLQPLIKLRGTTQANIIRQMCEAEGG
;
A
#
# COMPACT_ATOMS: atom_id res chain seq x y z
N MET A 1 32.03 15.86 0.91
CA MET A 1 31.05 16.34 -0.10
C MET A 1 29.69 15.73 0.23
N ALA A 2 28.79 16.54 0.69
CA ALA A 2 27.40 16.11 0.91
C ALA A 2 26.78 15.84 -0.45
N ARG A 3 26.47 14.58 -0.77
CA ARG A 3 25.60 14.26 -1.90
C ARG A 3 24.24 14.88 -1.61
N SER A 4 23.75 15.74 -2.49
CA SER A 4 22.50 16.43 -2.27
C SER A 4 21.38 15.41 -2.09
N CYS A 5 20.57 15.58 -1.06
CA CYS A 5 19.42 14.76 -0.70
C CYS A 5 18.42 14.57 -1.86
N GLN A 6 18.46 15.44 -2.85
CA GLN A 6 17.60 15.40 -4.03
C GLN A 6 17.85 14.22 -4.96
N THR A 7 19.09 13.68 -5.02
CA THR A 7 19.44 12.60 -5.95
C THR A 7 18.92 11.23 -5.48
N ILE A 8 18.78 11.04 -4.17
CA ILE A 8 18.28 9.79 -3.58
C ILE A 8 16.78 9.66 -3.77
N PHE A 9 16.05 10.76 -3.63
CA PHE A 9 14.59 10.81 -3.74
C PHE A 9 14.07 10.50 -5.15
N THR A 10 14.81 10.85 -6.19
CA THR A 10 14.44 10.57 -7.58
C THR A 10 14.63 9.10 -7.97
N ALA A 11 15.30 8.32 -7.14
CA ALA A 11 15.63 6.91 -7.39
C ALA A 11 14.72 5.92 -6.66
N VAL A 12 13.73 6.39 -5.88
CA VAL A 12 12.80 5.49 -5.15
C VAL A 12 11.88 4.82 -6.15
N THR A 13 11.99 3.51 -6.26
CA THR A 13 11.12 2.65 -7.07
C THR A 13 9.85 2.29 -6.31
N GLU A 14 8.86 1.73 -7.02
CA GLU A 14 7.67 1.19 -6.36
C GLU A 14 8.03 0.04 -5.40
N ASP A 15 8.99 -0.81 -5.78
CA ASP A 15 9.44 -1.93 -4.93
C ASP A 15 10.10 -1.46 -3.64
N GLU A 16 10.94 -0.42 -3.71
CA GLU A 16 11.54 0.21 -2.53
C GLU A 16 10.47 0.83 -1.62
N LEU A 17 9.52 1.56 -2.20
CA LEU A 17 8.39 2.12 -1.46
C LEU A 17 7.58 1.01 -0.79
N GLN A 18 7.29 -0.07 -1.50
CA GLN A 18 6.56 -1.20 -0.96
C GLN A 18 7.31 -1.85 0.20
N ALA A 19 8.62 -2.02 0.11
CA ALA A 19 9.44 -2.57 1.19
C ALA A 19 9.37 -1.69 2.46
N TYR A 20 9.43 -0.37 2.33
CA TYR A 20 9.24 0.56 3.44
C TYR A 20 7.85 0.47 4.06
N VAL A 21 6.81 0.46 3.22
CA VAL A 21 5.42 0.34 3.68
C VAL A 21 5.19 -0.97 4.42
N VAL A 22 5.66 -2.09 3.87
CA VAL A 22 5.54 -3.42 4.50
C VAL A 22 6.22 -3.44 5.86
N HIS A 23 7.45 -2.93 5.96
CA HIS A 23 8.16 -2.86 7.23
C HIS A 23 7.41 -2.00 8.27
N TRP A 24 6.90 -0.85 7.84
CA TRP A 24 6.11 0.03 8.72
C TRP A 24 4.79 -0.65 9.16
N LEU A 25 4.07 -1.33 8.25
CA LEU A 25 2.84 -2.05 8.58
C LEU A 25 3.06 -3.12 9.65
N GLN A 26 4.18 -3.85 9.58
CA GLN A 26 4.53 -4.88 10.56
C GLN A 26 4.61 -4.34 12.00
N VAL A 27 5.02 -3.09 12.16
CA VAL A 27 5.20 -2.49 13.49
C VAL A 27 4.09 -1.53 13.89
N ALA A 28 3.35 -0.97 12.94
CA ALA A 28 2.33 0.05 13.19
C ALA A 28 0.90 -0.50 13.24
N LEU A 29 0.58 -1.59 12.57
CA LEU A 29 -0.75 -2.17 12.58
C LEU A 29 -1.12 -2.73 13.97
N PRO A 30 -2.42 -2.71 14.36
CA PRO A 30 -2.88 -3.36 15.57
C PRO A 30 -2.44 -4.82 15.62
N LEU A 31 -2.16 -5.32 16.83
CA LEU A 31 -1.81 -6.73 17.03
C LEU A 31 -2.90 -7.65 16.47
N GLY A 32 -2.49 -8.71 15.79
CA GLY A 32 -3.40 -9.65 15.14
C GLY A 32 -3.81 -9.24 13.73
N SER A 33 -3.36 -8.10 13.23
CA SER A 33 -3.56 -7.73 11.82
C SER A 33 -2.77 -8.64 10.89
N VAL A 34 -3.34 -8.90 9.72
CA VAL A 34 -2.70 -9.67 8.65
C VAL A 34 -2.73 -8.83 7.39
N PHE A 35 -1.65 -8.84 6.64
CA PHE A 35 -1.64 -8.22 5.32
C PHE A 35 -0.95 -9.11 4.30
N HIS A 36 -1.32 -8.93 3.06
CA HIS A 36 -0.88 -9.74 1.94
C HIS A 36 -0.53 -8.86 0.74
N HIS A 37 0.54 -9.23 0.05
CA HIS A 37 0.91 -8.64 -1.22
C HIS A 37 0.34 -9.49 -2.37
N SER A 38 -0.45 -8.87 -3.24
CA SER A 38 -0.87 -9.49 -4.48
C SER A 38 0.18 -9.23 -5.54
N PRO A 39 0.88 -10.27 -6.02
CA PRO A 39 1.90 -10.09 -7.03
C PRO A 39 1.28 -9.53 -8.32
N ASN A 40 1.88 -8.46 -8.84
CA ASN A 40 1.50 -7.89 -10.12
C ASN A 40 1.72 -8.89 -11.24
N GLU A 41 0.86 -8.82 -12.28
CA GLU A 41 0.99 -9.64 -13.50
C GLU A 41 2.37 -9.48 -14.17
N GLY A 42 3.03 -8.34 -13.97
CA GLY A 42 4.38 -8.04 -14.43
C GLY A 42 4.58 -8.27 -15.93
N LYS A 43 5.84 -8.49 -16.32
CA LYS A 43 6.22 -8.83 -17.70
C LYS A 43 6.09 -10.35 -17.96
N ARG A 44 4.94 -10.94 -17.63
CA ARG A 44 4.70 -12.36 -17.82
C ARG A 44 4.23 -12.64 -19.25
N HIS A 45 4.47 -13.85 -19.73
CA HIS A 45 4.03 -14.30 -21.03
C HIS A 45 2.50 -14.21 -21.18
N VAL A 46 2.00 -13.80 -22.36
CA VAL A 46 0.56 -13.60 -22.62
C VAL A 46 -0.28 -14.83 -22.28
N ALA A 47 0.18 -16.03 -22.62
CA ALA A 47 -0.52 -17.28 -22.31
C ALA A 47 -0.67 -17.51 -20.80
N TYR A 48 0.32 -17.14 -20.01
CA TYR A 48 0.27 -17.25 -18.56
C TYR A 48 -0.72 -16.23 -17.95
N LYS A 49 -0.74 -15.00 -18.46
CA LYS A 49 -1.72 -13.99 -18.04
C LYS A 49 -3.15 -14.43 -18.34
N LEU A 50 -3.41 -15.00 -19.52
CA LEU A 50 -4.72 -15.54 -19.88
C LEU A 50 -5.13 -16.70 -18.96
N ARG A 51 -4.19 -17.57 -18.59
CA ARG A 51 -4.43 -18.64 -17.64
C ARG A 51 -4.83 -18.08 -16.26
N LEU A 52 -4.10 -17.10 -15.75
CA LEU A 52 -4.41 -16.45 -14.47
C LEU A 52 -5.81 -15.82 -14.48
N LYS A 53 -6.20 -15.16 -15.58
CA LYS A 53 -7.56 -14.61 -15.73
C LYS A 53 -8.63 -15.71 -15.68
N LYS A 54 -8.41 -16.84 -16.36
CA LYS A 54 -9.33 -18.00 -16.28
C LYS A 54 -9.45 -18.56 -14.87
N LEU A 55 -8.40 -18.44 -14.06
CA LEU A 55 -8.38 -18.87 -12.67
C LEU A 55 -8.95 -17.82 -11.70
N GLY A 56 -9.48 -16.70 -12.21
CA GLY A 56 -10.15 -15.68 -11.43
C GLY A 56 -9.30 -14.49 -11.02
N MET A 57 -8.09 -14.36 -11.54
CA MET A 57 -7.26 -13.19 -11.27
C MET A 57 -7.83 -11.95 -11.95
N ALA A 58 -8.09 -10.89 -11.18
CA ALA A 58 -8.52 -9.60 -11.70
C ALA A 58 -7.32 -8.73 -12.04
N SER A 59 -7.29 -8.20 -13.28
CA SER A 59 -6.29 -7.23 -13.70
C SER A 59 -6.47 -5.91 -12.98
N GLY A 60 -5.36 -5.31 -12.53
CA GLY A 60 -5.39 -4.02 -11.82
C GLY A 60 -5.70 -4.14 -10.33
N TRP A 61 -5.63 -5.32 -9.75
CA TRP A 61 -5.81 -5.54 -8.32
C TRP A 61 -4.75 -4.77 -7.51
N PRO A 62 -5.13 -4.13 -6.38
CA PRO A 62 -4.19 -3.38 -5.55
C PRO A 62 -3.01 -4.21 -5.01
N ASP A 63 -1.89 -3.56 -4.71
CA ASP A 63 -0.65 -4.22 -4.29
C ASP A 63 -0.75 -4.91 -2.94
N LEU A 64 -1.43 -4.27 -1.97
CA LEU A 64 -1.52 -4.75 -0.60
C LEU A 64 -2.97 -4.84 -0.14
N GLU A 65 -3.28 -5.93 0.56
CA GLU A 65 -4.54 -6.15 1.27
C GLU A 65 -4.25 -6.22 2.77
N ILE A 66 -4.95 -5.42 3.57
CA ILE A 66 -4.78 -5.35 5.01
C ILE A 66 -6.07 -5.75 5.70
N PHE A 67 -5.97 -6.71 6.60
CA PHE A 67 -7.06 -7.16 7.45
C PHE A 67 -6.75 -6.82 8.90
N VAL A 68 -7.65 -6.10 9.54
CA VAL A 68 -7.47 -5.61 10.92
C VAL A 68 -8.50 -6.29 11.82
N PRO A 69 -8.10 -6.74 13.05
CA PRO A 69 -9.02 -7.28 14.02
C PRO A 69 -10.14 -6.27 14.34
N THR A 70 -11.31 -6.77 14.70
CA THR A 70 -12.48 -5.91 14.99
C THR A 70 -12.21 -4.84 16.04
N ASN A 71 -11.40 -5.15 17.06
CA ASN A 71 -11.00 -4.21 18.10
C ASN A 71 -9.90 -3.22 17.65
N GLY A 72 -9.34 -3.39 16.48
CA GLY A 72 -8.31 -2.51 15.90
C GLY A 72 -8.87 -1.32 15.11
N TRP A 73 -10.16 -1.27 14.86
CA TRP A 73 -10.83 -0.16 14.20
C TRP A 73 -11.29 0.90 15.20
N HIS A 74 -11.27 2.17 14.78
CA HIS A 74 -11.87 3.24 15.59
C HIS A 74 -13.41 3.12 15.61
N ASP A 75 -14.00 2.77 14.46
CA ASP A 75 -15.43 2.45 14.37
C ASP A 75 -15.61 0.93 14.49
N GLU A 76 -16.29 0.49 15.56
CA GLU A 76 -16.54 -0.93 15.82
C GLU A 76 -17.41 -1.61 14.76
N ALA A 77 -18.15 -0.82 13.97
CA ALA A 77 -18.94 -1.32 12.84
C ALA A 77 -18.12 -1.48 11.55
N ALA A 78 -16.92 -0.91 11.49
CA ALA A 78 -16.05 -1.01 10.32
C ALA A 78 -15.53 -2.44 10.13
N LYS A 79 -15.53 -2.89 8.90
CA LYS A 79 -15.15 -4.25 8.51
C LYS A 79 -14.50 -4.23 7.13
N GLY A 80 -13.86 -5.33 6.83
CA GLY A 80 -13.30 -5.61 5.52
C GLY A 80 -11.83 -5.26 5.40
N PRO A 81 -11.24 -5.55 4.25
CA PRO A 81 -9.86 -5.19 3.98
C PRO A 81 -9.72 -3.70 3.69
N VAL A 82 -8.51 -3.20 3.96
CA VAL A 82 -8.02 -1.96 3.39
C VAL A 82 -7.07 -2.33 2.25
N MET A 83 -7.31 -1.77 1.08
CA MET A 83 -6.53 -2.03 -0.12
C MET A 83 -5.63 -0.84 -0.40
N ILE A 84 -4.35 -1.11 -0.64
CA ILE A 84 -3.36 -0.08 -0.95
C ILE A 84 -2.73 -0.36 -2.30
N GLU A 85 -2.83 0.60 -3.21
CA GLU A 85 -2.06 0.66 -4.44
C GLU A 85 -0.88 1.59 -4.24
N LEU A 86 0.32 1.13 -4.56
CA LEU A 86 1.54 1.92 -4.45
C LEU A 86 1.99 2.39 -5.82
N LYS A 87 2.39 3.65 -5.89
CA LYS A 87 2.97 4.26 -7.09
C LYS A 87 4.23 5.01 -6.73
N ARG A 88 5.24 4.94 -7.59
CA ARG A 88 6.47 5.72 -7.38
C ARG A 88 6.15 7.21 -7.23
N PRO A 89 6.91 7.94 -6.41
CA PRO A 89 6.64 9.35 -6.11
C PRO A 89 6.59 10.27 -7.33
N LYS A 90 7.44 10.00 -8.33
CA LYS A 90 7.46 10.78 -9.59
C LYS A 90 6.99 9.94 -10.76
N GLY A 91 6.01 10.46 -11.52
CA GLY A 91 5.52 9.87 -12.76
C GLY A 91 4.67 8.61 -12.59
N GLY A 92 4.45 8.15 -11.38
CA GLY A 92 3.57 7.03 -11.11
C GLY A 92 2.10 7.43 -11.28
N SER A 93 1.35 6.68 -12.08
CA SER A 93 -0.08 6.89 -12.28
C SER A 93 -0.83 5.56 -12.37
N LEU A 94 -2.12 5.61 -12.07
CA LEU A 94 -2.99 4.44 -12.18
C LEU A 94 -3.28 4.14 -13.65
N SER A 95 -3.23 2.84 -14.00
CA SER A 95 -3.76 2.37 -15.27
C SER A 95 -5.30 2.42 -15.26
N ALA A 96 -5.92 2.31 -16.44
CA ALA A 96 -7.37 2.25 -16.57
C ALA A 96 -7.97 1.07 -15.78
N ASN A 97 -7.32 -0.11 -15.84
CA ASN A 97 -7.74 -1.28 -15.09
C ASN A 97 -7.64 -1.08 -13.58
N GLN A 98 -6.59 -0.44 -13.09
CA GLN A 98 -6.43 -0.11 -11.67
C GLN A 98 -7.51 0.86 -11.18
N LYS A 99 -7.83 1.88 -11.97
CA LYS A 99 -8.92 2.81 -11.65
C LYS A 99 -10.27 2.11 -11.58
N ASP A 100 -10.58 1.28 -12.57
CA ASP A 100 -11.83 0.51 -12.63
C ASP A 100 -11.98 -0.42 -11.42
N ILE A 101 -10.95 -1.19 -11.09
CA ILE A 101 -10.98 -2.10 -9.94
C ILE A 101 -11.16 -1.36 -8.63
N GLN A 102 -10.45 -0.24 -8.43
CA GLN A 102 -10.61 0.56 -7.21
C GLN A 102 -12.02 1.12 -7.05
N GLU A 103 -12.62 1.64 -8.13
CA GLU A 103 -14.00 2.12 -8.14
C GLU A 103 -14.98 1.00 -7.74
N ARG A 104 -14.82 -0.17 -8.32
CA ARG A 104 -15.67 -1.34 -8.05
C ARG A 104 -15.50 -1.83 -6.60
N LEU A 105 -14.27 -1.89 -6.09
CA LEU A 105 -14.01 -2.25 -4.70
C LEU A 105 -14.63 -1.25 -3.72
N LYS A 106 -14.55 0.04 -4.00
CA LYS A 106 -15.22 1.08 -3.20
C LYS A 106 -16.73 0.91 -3.21
N CYS A 107 -17.33 0.58 -4.35
CA CYS A 107 -18.78 0.26 -4.44
C CYS A 107 -19.15 -0.98 -3.62
N CYS A 108 -18.21 -1.90 -3.39
CA CYS A 108 -18.41 -3.04 -2.50
C CYS A 108 -18.15 -2.72 -1.01
N GLY A 109 -17.94 -1.46 -0.66
CA GLY A 109 -17.65 -1.03 0.71
C GLY A 109 -16.21 -1.28 1.17
N VAL A 110 -15.28 -1.51 0.24
CA VAL A 110 -13.87 -1.73 0.54
C VAL A 110 -13.12 -0.40 0.58
N TYR A 111 -12.29 -0.21 1.60
CA TYR A 111 -11.39 0.94 1.68
C TYR A 111 -10.24 0.78 0.70
N CYS A 112 -10.09 1.74 -0.21
CA CYS A 112 -9.01 1.75 -1.20
C CYS A 112 -8.27 3.08 -1.17
N VAL A 113 -6.95 3.03 -1.22
CA VAL A 113 -6.08 4.19 -1.32
C VAL A 113 -4.96 3.96 -2.32
N THR A 114 -4.60 5.01 -3.04
CA THR A 114 -3.38 5.06 -3.85
C THR A 114 -2.36 5.93 -3.12
N ALA A 115 -1.19 5.40 -2.86
CA ALA A 115 -0.15 6.08 -2.11
C ALA A 115 1.16 6.16 -2.91
N LYS A 116 1.81 7.31 -2.83
CA LYS A 116 3.12 7.57 -3.45
C LYS A 116 4.25 7.67 -2.43
N ARG A 117 3.93 7.63 -1.15
CA ARG A 117 4.87 7.68 -0.03
C ARG A 117 4.22 7.12 1.23
N LEU A 118 5.05 6.76 2.21
CA LEU A 118 4.58 6.21 3.47
C LEU A 118 3.61 7.14 4.21
N GLY A 119 3.86 8.46 4.17
CA GLY A 119 2.97 9.44 4.80
C GLY A 119 1.54 9.41 4.27
N HIS A 120 1.32 9.08 2.99
CA HIS A 120 -0.03 8.90 2.43
C HIS A 120 -0.73 7.66 3.02
N VAL A 121 0.00 6.58 3.24
CA VAL A 121 -0.53 5.35 3.86
C VAL A 121 -0.93 5.63 5.30
N GLU A 122 -0.04 6.23 6.08
CA GLU A 122 -0.29 6.59 7.48
C GLU A 122 -1.50 7.53 7.61
N ALA A 123 -1.53 8.61 6.82
CA ALA A 123 -2.62 9.59 6.83
C ALA A 123 -3.97 8.96 6.47
N TYR A 124 -3.99 7.97 5.60
CA TYR A 124 -5.22 7.26 5.25
C TYR A 124 -5.68 6.28 6.34
N LEU A 125 -4.74 5.54 6.95
CA LEU A 125 -5.05 4.53 7.95
C LEU A 125 -5.37 5.12 9.32
N GLN A 126 -4.73 6.23 9.71
CA GLN A 126 -4.84 6.80 11.04
C GLN A 126 -6.28 7.10 11.50
N PRO A 127 -7.17 7.68 10.68
CA PRO A 127 -8.57 7.89 11.07
C PRO A 127 -9.41 6.62 11.11
N LEU A 128 -8.95 5.53 10.50
CA LEU A 128 -9.70 4.26 10.41
C LEU A 128 -9.28 3.26 11.47
N ILE A 129 -8.00 3.18 11.78
CA ILE A 129 -7.35 2.07 12.50
C ILE A 129 -6.56 2.64 13.70
N LYS A 130 -6.59 1.90 14.80
CA LYS A 130 -5.80 2.18 16.00
C LYS A 130 -4.34 1.79 15.78
N LEU A 131 -3.58 2.63 15.08
CA LEU A 131 -2.16 2.39 14.81
C LEU A 131 -1.35 2.38 16.10
N ARG A 132 -0.34 1.51 16.16
CA ARG A 132 0.62 1.47 17.25
C ARG A 132 1.70 2.54 17.04
N GLY A 133 1.85 3.44 18.01
CA GLY A 133 2.93 4.43 18.03
C GLY A 133 4.20 3.85 18.61
N THR A 134 4.82 2.87 17.94
CA THR A 134 6.08 2.30 18.40
C THR A 134 7.26 3.18 18.01
N THR A 135 8.34 3.16 18.80
CA THR A 135 9.59 3.86 18.47
C THR A 135 10.10 3.42 17.09
N GLN A 136 10.01 2.14 16.79
CA GLN A 136 10.45 1.59 15.50
C GLN A 136 9.62 2.14 14.33
N ALA A 137 8.29 2.20 14.47
CA ALA A 137 7.42 2.80 13.45
C ALA A 137 7.76 4.27 13.21
N ASN A 138 8.03 5.01 14.29
CA ASN A 138 8.44 6.42 14.20
C ASN A 138 9.79 6.59 13.50
N ILE A 139 10.76 5.73 13.78
CA ILE A 139 12.06 5.74 13.11
C ILE A 139 11.89 5.48 11.60
N ILE A 140 11.14 4.46 11.22
CA ILE A 140 10.88 4.13 9.82
C ILE A 140 10.22 5.32 9.11
N ARG A 141 9.22 5.93 9.73
CA ARG A 141 8.57 7.13 9.20
C ARG A 141 9.58 8.27 8.98
N GLN A 142 10.40 8.57 9.98
CA GLN A 142 11.41 9.63 9.89
C GLN A 142 12.43 9.36 8.77
N MET A 143 12.86 8.12 8.61
CA MET A 143 13.76 7.73 7.52
C MET A 143 13.11 7.99 6.15
N CYS A 144 11.86 7.57 5.98
CA CYS A 144 11.12 7.78 4.73
C CYS A 144 10.86 9.27 4.45
N GLU A 145 10.60 10.07 5.48
CA GLU A 145 10.40 11.53 5.34
C GLU A 145 11.71 12.24 5.01
N ALA A 146 12.83 11.81 5.59
CA ALA A 146 14.15 12.37 5.30
C ALA A 146 14.60 12.07 3.85
N GLU A 147 14.19 10.93 3.31
CA GLU A 147 14.46 10.58 1.90
C GLU A 147 13.46 11.23 0.95
N GLY A 148 12.30 11.66 1.45
CA GLY A 148 11.17 12.20 0.68
C GLY A 148 10.89 13.69 0.85
N GLY A 149 11.64 14.34 1.72
CA GLY A 149 11.49 15.76 2.04
C GLY A 149 12.14 16.70 1.05
#